data_801d20b6420bd2489c325f8fe4b7a635
#
_entry.id   801d20b6420bd2489c325f8fe4b7a635
#
_cell.length_a   1.000
_cell.length_b   1.000
_cell.length_c   1.000
_cell.angle_alpha   90.00
_cell.angle_beta   90.00
_cell.angle_gamma   90.00
#
_symmetry.space_group_name_H-M   'P 1'
#
loop_
_entity.id
_entity.type
_entity.pdbx_description
1 polymer ?
#
loop_
_entity_poly.entity_id
_entity_poly.type
_entity_poly.pdbx_seq_one_letter_code
_entity_poly.pdbx_strand_id
1 'polypeptide(L)'
;MGKELTQHHTSNYDRFMSGKYCNGLNPEVLEMISNTKACLTRLDSPGLRDSERSVILRNMLGSIGQRSAVGRNFLCQCGKHIFIGDKSVINDNCTMMDENHIRIGNQVLIAPNVQFYTATHPIDYNERFVENWDENSGELFFRTRSLSITVEDNVWIGGGSIILAGITIGTGSVIGAGSIVTKSIPANCVAVGNPCKVIRYLKTDYKIRTLDEKDIPQMKDLFRMTVLNVNARDYTEEEVKDWASCGDSEIRWRELLAGNRYVGAFNECNVLVGFSSMNKDGYLNSMFVHKDFQHRGIATQLLSEVERIAGQYGVRYITCEVSLTARTFFEKKRIRNCQNTKAPGKQIGTDQFCNA
;
A
#
# COMPACT_ATOMS: atom_id res chain seq x y z
N MET A 1 0.60 -34.46 38.95
CA MET A 1 1.32 -33.22 38.68
C MET A 1 0.51 -32.44 37.65
N GLY A 2 -0.35 -31.55 38.10
CA GLY A 2 -1.20 -30.72 37.29
C GLY A 2 -0.36 -29.58 36.69
N LYS A 3 -0.42 -29.38 35.39
CA LYS A 3 0.04 -28.16 34.74
C LYS A 3 -1.06 -27.10 34.94
N GLU A 4 -0.81 -26.14 35.81
CA GLU A 4 -1.56 -24.89 35.85
C GLU A 4 -1.35 -24.17 34.50
N LEU A 5 -2.41 -24.11 33.71
CA LEU A 5 -2.53 -23.21 32.60
C LEU A 5 -2.68 -21.79 33.17
N THR A 6 -1.62 -21.03 33.20
CA THR A 6 -1.65 -19.59 33.43
C THR A 6 -2.54 -18.94 32.38
N GLN A 7 -3.80 -18.67 32.75
CA GLN A 7 -4.64 -17.76 31.97
C GLN A 7 -3.99 -16.37 32.02
N HIS A 8 -3.36 -15.95 30.93
CA HIS A 8 -3.01 -14.56 30.72
C HIS A 8 -4.31 -13.75 30.69
N HIS A 9 -4.64 -13.09 31.77
CA HIS A 9 -5.68 -12.06 31.79
C HIS A 9 -5.21 -10.92 30.88
N THR A 10 -5.72 -10.92 29.66
CA THR A 10 -5.60 -9.76 28.75
C THR A 10 -6.21 -8.57 29.46
N SER A 11 -5.49 -7.46 29.59
CA SER A 11 -6.02 -6.25 30.22
C SER A 11 -7.25 -5.76 29.43
N ASN A 12 -8.14 -5.05 30.09
CA ASN A 12 -9.28 -4.43 29.40
C ASN A 12 -8.80 -3.47 28.30
N TYR A 13 -7.64 -2.85 28.48
CA TYR A 13 -7.00 -2.01 27.48
C TYR A 13 -6.53 -2.81 26.27
N ASP A 14 -5.87 -3.95 26.47
CA ASP A 14 -5.43 -4.81 25.35
C ASP A 14 -6.63 -5.33 24.55
N ARG A 15 -7.73 -5.64 25.21
CA ARG A 15 -8.97 -6.04 24.55
C ARG A 15 -9.54 -4.90 23.69
N PHE A 16 -9.56 -3.67 24.22
CA PHE A 16 -9.99 -2.48 23.50
C PHE A 16 -9.12 -2.22 22.24
N MET A 17 -7.79 -2.36 22.37
CA MET A 17 -6.84 -2.15 21.31
C MET A 17 -6.74 -3.31 20.29
N SER A 18 -7.34 -4.47 20.61
CA SER A 18 -7.20 -5.72 19.82
C SER A 18 -7.90 -5.69 18.44
N GLY A 19 -8.74 -4.69 18.17
CA GLY A 19 -9.57 -4.63 16.97
C GLY A 19 -10.78 -5.57 16.98
N LYS A 20 -11.09 -6.20 18.11
CA LYS A 20 -12.30 -7.01 18.30
C LYS A 20 -13.46 -6.14 18.78
N TYR A 21 -14.69 -6.54 18.47
CA TYR A 21 -15.86 -5.85 19.01
C TYR A 21 -15.95 -6.04 20.53
N CYS A 22 -16.14 -4.95 21.24
CA CYS A 22 -16.34 -4.92 22.66
C CYS A 22 -17.32 -3.81 23.06
N ASN A 23 -17.87 -3.89 24.25
CA ASN A 23 -18.76 -2.89 24.86
C ASN A 23 -18.26 -2.41 26.22
N GLY A 24 -17.06 -2.84 26.62
CA GLY A 24 -16.48 -2.47 27.91
C GLY A 24 -16.01 -1.02 27.96
N LEU A 25 -16.32 -0.33 29.04
CA LEU A 25 -15.69 0.94 29.40
C LEU A 25 -14.30 0.65 29.98
N ASN A 26 -13.27 1.28 29.40
CA ASN A 26 -11.90 1.14 29.89
C ASN A 26 -11.51 2.36 30.72
N PRO A 27 -11.21 2.21 32.05
CA PRO A 27 -10.84 3.33 32.91
C PRO A 27 -9.63 4.12 32.40
N GLU A 28 -8.61 3.43 31.84
CA GLU A 28 -7.41 4.09 31.29
C GLU A 28 -7.76 4.98 30.10
N VAL A 29 -8.66 4.51 29.22
CA VAL A 29 -9.15 5.28 28.07
C VAL A 29 -9.98 6.48 28.53
N LEU A 30 -10.83 6.32 29.54
CA LEU A 30 -11.63 7.42 30.11
C LEU A 30 -10.74 8.50 30.73
N GLU A 31 -9.66 8.11 31.41
CA GLU A 31 -8.68 9.07 31.93
C GLU A 31 -7.96 9.82 30.80
N MET A 32 -7.51 9.11 29.74
CA MET A 32 -6.92 9.74 28.57
C MET A 32 -7.87 10.77 27.95
N ILE A 33 -9.15 10.42 27.77
CA ILE A 33 -10.17 11.32 27.23
C ILE A 33 -10.32 12.59 28.10
N SER A 34 -10.38 12.42 29.42
CA SER A 34 -10.49 13.54 30.35
C SER A 34 -9.31 14.49 30.27
N ASN A 35 -8.09 13.94 30.27
CA ASN A 35 -6.84 14.69 30.15
C ASN A 35 -6.75 15.42 28.79
N THR A 36 -7.18 14.75 27.73
CA THR A 36 -7.19 15.33 26.37
C THR A 36 -8.16 16.50 26.27
N LYS A 37 -9.36 16.39 26.83
CA LYS A 37 -10.32 17.51 26.86
C LYS A 37 -9.73 18.75 27.53
N ALA A 38 -9.06 18.57 28.66
CA ALA A 38 -8.39 19.69 29.36
C ALA A 38 -7.27 20.33 28.51
N CYS A 39 -6.49 19.52 27.77
CA CYS A 39 -5.47 19.99 26.87
C CYS A 39 -6.06 20.76 25.67
N LEU A 40 -7.11 20.23 25.03
CA LEU A 40 -7.79 20.88 23.91
C LEU A 40 -8.36 22.24 24.29
N THR A 41 -9.03 22.35 25.45
CA THR A 41 -9.52 23.64 25.98
C THR A 41 -8.39 24.67 26.13
N ARG A 42 -7.21 24.23 26.58
CA ARG A 42 -6.03 25.11 26.69
C ARG A 42 -5.45 25.48 25.33
N LEU A 43 -5.44 24.54 24.36
CA LEU A 43 -4.93 24.79 23.00
C LEU A 43 -5.73 25.86 22.26
N ASP A 44 -7.02 26.01 22.56
CA ASP A 44 -7.91 26.99 21.92
C ASP A 44 -7.97 28.32 22.68
N SER A 45 -7.17 28.49 23.77
CA SER A 45 -7.15 29.72 24.55
C SER A 45 -6.59 30.92 23.76
N PRO A 46 -7.23 32.07 23.80
CA PRO A 46 -6.73 33.27 23.15
C PRO A 46 -5.34 33.69 23.69
N GLY A 47 -4.44 34.05 22.77
CA GLY A 47 -3.11 34.55 23.13
C GLY A 47 -2.07 33.48 23.52
N LEU A 48 -2.38 32.19 23.36
CA LEU A 48 -1.44 31.12 23.58
C LEU A 48 -0.25 31.20 22.60
N ARG A 49 0.95 31.26 23.12
CA ARG A 49 2.18 31.34 22.34
C ARG A 49 2.52 29.97 21.72
N ASP A 50 3.19 29.96 20.55
CA ASP A 50 3.57 28.73 19.86
C ASP A 50 4.44 27.79 20.72
N SER A 51 5.30 28.35 21.58
CA SER A 51 6.11 27.56 22.53
C SER A 51 5.25 26.82 23.57
N GLU A 52 4.23 27.49 24.10
CA GLU A 52 3.27 26.90 25.06
C GLU A 52 2.40 25.86 24.38
N ARG A 53 1.92 26.18 23.17
CA ARG A 53 1.17 25.24 22.32
C ARG A 53 1.96 23.96 22.07
N SER A 54 3.25 24.07 21.74
CA SER A 54 4.14 22.93 21.53
C SER A 54 4.28 22.04 22.76
N VAL A 55 4.35 22.63 23.95
CA VAL A 55 4.40 21.88 25.22
C VAL A 55 3.11 21.10 25.44
N ILE A 56 1.96 21.73 25.24
CA ILE A 56 0.64 21.09 25.41
C ILE A 56 0.51 19.91 24.45
N LEU A 57 0.86 20.08 23.17
CA LEU A 57 0.79 19.03 22.15
C LEU A 57 1.70 17.82 22.50
N ARG A 58 2.93 18.07 22.97
CA ARG A 58 3.84 16.99 23.41
C ARG A 58 3.30 16.21 24.61
N ASN A 59 2.61 16.90 25.52
CA ASN A 59 2.02 16.25 26.69
C ASN A 59 0.72 15.51 26.34
N MET A 60 -0.05 15.97 25.37
CA MET A 60 -1.33 15.40 24.97
C MET A 60 -1.16 14.21 24.03
N LEU A 61 -0.30 14.35 23.02
CA LEU A 61 -0.09 13.31 22.00
C LEU A 61 0.80 12.16 22.49
N GLY A 62 0.72 11.01 21.82
CA GLY A 62 1.66 9.90 22.00
C GLY A 62 3.08 10.30 21.63
N SER A 63 3.23 10.94 20.45
CA SER A 63 4.46 11.62 20.06
C SER A 63 4.20 12.67 18.98
N ILE A 64 5.09 13.68 18.92
CA ILE A 64 5.16 14.64 17.82
C ILE A 64 6.62 14.91 17.49
N GLY A 65 6.99 14.68 16.24
CA GLY A 65 8.35 14.80 15.73
C GLY A 65 8.83 16.24 15.59
N GLN A 66 10.10 16.37 15.25
CA GLN A 66 10.74 17.69 15.10
C GLN A 66 10.19 18.44 13.86
N ARG A 67 10.01 19.76 13.99
CA ARG A 67 9.50 20.63 12.93
C ARG A 67 8.11 20.21 12.42
N SER A 68 7.33 19.51 13.25
CA SER A 68 5.96 19.14 12.96
C SER A 68 5.00 20.07 13.68
N ALA A 69 3.84 20.30 13.08
CA ALA A 69 2.86 21.25 13.58
C ALA A 69 1.43 20.70 13.50
N VAL A 70 0.59 21.12 14.45
CA VAL A 70 -0.84 20.86 14.47
C VAL A 70 -1.57 22.19 14.49
N GLY A 71 -2.49 22.40 13.57
CA GLY A 71 -3.26 23.61 13.38
C GLY A 71 -4.26 23.90 14.51
N ARG A 72 -5.09 24.94 14.33
CA ARG A 72 -6.13 25.34 15.26
C ARG A 72 -7.38 24.47 15.12
N ASN A 73 -8.23 24.50 16.16
CA ASN A 73 -9.47 23.72 16.20
C ASN A 73 -9.22 22.22 15.92
N PHE A 74 -8.09 21.73 16.35
CA PHE A 74 -7.76 20.30 16.30
C PHE A 74 -8.59 19.55 17.32
N LEU A 75 -9.23 18.45 16.91
CA LEU A 75 -10.03 17.61 17.78
C LEU A 75 -9.47 16.18 17.79
N CYS A 76 -9.28 15.61 18.97
CA CYS A 76 -8.97 14.20 19.16
C CYS A 76 -9.68 13.67 20.43
N GLN A 77 -9.70 12.34 20.58
CA GLN A 77 -10.38 11.70 21.71
C GLN A 77 -9.43 11.35 22.84
N CYS A 78 -8.44 10.49 22.58
CA CYS A 78 -7.47 10.02 23.56
C CYS A 78 -6.14 10.79 23.53
N GLY A 79 -5.78 11.36 22.38
CA GLY A 79 -4.52 12.05 22.12
C GLY A 79 -3.30 11.12 22.18
N LYS A 80 -3.19 10.31 23.23
CA LYS A 80 -2.08 9.38 23.46
C LYS A 80 -1.91 8.30 22.38
N HIS A 81 -2.92 8.05 21.59
CA HIS A 81 -2.86 7.11 20.47
C HIS A 81 -2.44 7.76 19.15
N ILE A 82 -2.13 9.07 19.13
CA ILE A 82 -1.68 9.79 17.94
C ILE A 82 -0.15 9.94 17.98
N PHE A 83 0.49 9.46 16.92
CA PHE A 83 1.95 9.50 16.74
C PHE A 83 2.25 10.23 15.44
N ILE A 84 3.00 11.32 15.50
CA ILE A 84 3.33 12.18 14.36
C ILE A 84 4.84 12.17 14.18
N GLY A 85 5.32 11.85 12.97
CA GLY A 85 6.73 11.88 12.59
C GLY A 85 7.27 13.30 12.39
N ASP A 86 8.48 13.40 11.85
CA ASP A 86 9.19 14.66 11.63
C ASP A 86 8.67 15.44 10.42
N LYS A 87 8.73 16.77 10.48
CA LYS A 87 8.40 17.69 9.36
C LYS A 87 6.99 17.47 8.80
N SER A 88 6.05 17.01 9.62
CA SER A 88 4.67 16.75 9.23
C SER A 88 3.74 17.85 9.71
N VAL A 89 2.79 18.24 8.89
CA VAL A 89 1.86 19.34 9.16
C VAL A 89 0.43 18.83 9.10
N ILE A 90 -0.30 19.03 10.19
CA ILE A 90 -1.74 18.83 10.28
C ILE A 90 -2.37 20.23 10.33
N ASN A 91 -3.14 20.59 9.31
CA ASN A 91 -3.75 21.91 9.22
C ASN A 91 -4.97 22.06 10.15
N ASP A 92 -5.60 23.24 10.06
CA ASP A 92 -6.71 23.62 10.92
C ASP A 92 -7.95 22.74 10.73
N ASN A 93 -8.78 22.65 11.78
CA ASN A 93 -10.06 21.95 11.81
C ASN A 93 -9.95 20.44 11.51
N CYS A 94 -8.81 19.82 11.75
CA CYS A 94 -8.67 18.38 11.59
C CYS A 94 -9.20 17.63 12.81
N THR A 95 -9.85 16.48 12.56
CA THR A 95 -10.40 15.59 13.60
C THR A 95 -9.70 14.24 13.55
N MET A 96 -9.21 13.77 14.69
CA MET A 96 -8.60 12.46 14.84
C MET A 96 -9.26 11.68 15.98
N MET A 97 -10.28 10.87 15.66
CA MET A 97 -10.95 10.01 16.65
C MET A 97 -10.10 8.77 16.86
N ASP A 98 -9.21 8.88 17.83
CA ASP A 98 -8.09 7.97 18.09
C ASP A 98 -8.39 6.95 19.20
N GLU A 99 -9.47 6.20 19.07
CA GLU A 99 -9.75 5.04 19.91
C GLU A 99 -8.71 3.92 19.71
N ASN A 100 -8.03 3.91 18.55
CA ASN A 100 -6.85 3.10 18.29
C ASN A 100 -5.76 3.98 17.68
N HIS A 101 -4.57 3.42 17.44
CA HIS A 101 -3.43 4.18 16.98
C HIS A 101 -3.68 4.88 15.63
N ILE A 102 -3.35 6.16 15.56
CA ILE A 102 -3.18 6.92 14.34
C ILE A 102 -1.69 7.25 14.22
N ARG A 103 -1.05 6.68 13.22
CA ARG A 103 0.38 6.87 12.94
C ARG A 103 0.56 7.70 11.69
N ILE A 104 1.14 8.87 11.85
CA ILE A 104 1.48 9.79 10.76
C ILE A 104 2.99 9.75 10.59
N GLY A 105 3.47 9.41 9.42
CA GLY A 105 4.88 9.33 9.06
C GLY A 105 5.58 10.69 8.99
N ASN A 106 6.76 10.69 8.38
CA ASN A 106 7.57 11.89 8.19
C ASN A 106 7.17 12.63 6.92
N GLN A 107 7.31 13.97 6.90
CA GLN A 107 7.06 14.82 5.73
C GLN A 107 5.62 14.65 5.17
N VAL A 108 4.65 14.42 6.05
CA VAL A 108 3.24 14.29 5.70
C VAL A 108 2.56 15.65 5.75
N LEU A 109 1.77 15.95 4.72
CA LEU A 109 0.95 17.16 4.68
C LEU A 109 -0.53 16.79 4.73
N ILE A 110 -1.21 17.21 5.77
CA ILE A 110 -2.66 17.03 5.97
C ILE A 110 -3.32 18.39 5.86
N ALA A 111 -4.17 18.57 4.85
CA ALA A 111 -4.89 19.82 4.59
C ALA A 111 -6.03 20.04 5.61
N PRO A 112 -6.66 21.24 5.64
CA PRO A 112 -7.73 21.52 6.59
C PRO A 112 -8.95 20.60 6.45
N ASN A 113 -9.68 20.44 7.56
CA ASN A 113 -10.93 19.68 7.66
C ASN A 113 -10.80 18.18 7.35
N VAL A 114 -9.61 17.61 7.44
CA VAL A 114 -9.41 16.14 7.27
C VAL A 114 -9.81 15.42 8.55
N GLN A 115 -10.46 14.26 8.38
CA GLN A 115 -11.01 13.49 9.49
C GLN A 115 -10.48 12.04 9.46
N PHE A 116 -10.10 11.52 10.63
CA PHE A 116 -9.66 10.16 10.85
C PHE A 116 -10.57 9.49 11.87
N TYR A 117 -11.12 8.34 11.54
CA TYR A 117 -12.00 7.58 12.40
C TYR A 117 -11.47 6.16 12.57
N THR A 118 -10.89 5.87 13.73
CA THR A 118 -10.39 4.52 14.05
C THR A 118 -11.50 3.58 14.52
N ALA A 119 -12.59 4.12 15.05
CA ALA A 119 -13.71 3.36 15.58
C ALA A 119 -14.76 3.06 14.51
N THR A 120 -15.40 1.90 14.64
CA THR A 120 -16.56 1.47 13.86
C THR A 120 -17.46 0.55 14.68
N HIS A 121 -18.72 0.41 14.23
CA HIS A 121 -19.72 -0.47 14.86
C HIS A 121 -20.09 -1.62 13.93
N PRO A 122 -20.67 -2.72 14.42
CA PRO A 122 -21.28 -3.75 13.59
C PRO A 122 -22.33 -3.15 12.66
N ILE A 123 -22.35 -3.61 11.39
CA ILE A 123 -23.35 -3.17 10.40
C ILE A 123 -24.71 -3.73 10.78
N ASP A 124 -24.78 -5.01 11.18
CA ASP A 124 -26.00 -5.59 11.67
C ASP A 124 -26.40 -4.98 13.03
N TYR A 125 -27.62 -4.49 13.14
CA TYR A 125 -28.12 -3.87 14.36
C TYR A 125 -28.24 -4.87 15.52
N ASN A 126 -28.51 -6.17 15.25
CA ASN A 126 -28.56 -7.22 16.28
C ASN A 126 -27.18 -7.48 16.89
N GLU A 127 -26.11 -7.30 16.10
CA GLU A 127 -24.74 -7.37 16.60
C GLU A 127 -24.28 -6.06 17.24
N ARG A 128 -24.83 -4.92 16.80
CA ARG A 128 -24.43 -3.58 17.24
C ARG A 128 -24.86 -3.31 18.67
N PHE A 129 -26.07 -3.68 19.04
CA PHE A 129 -26.61 -3.44 20.35
C PHE A 129 -26.50 -4.69 21.23
N VAL A 130 -26.35 -4.47 22.55
CA VAL A 130 -26.30 -5.54 23.55
C VAL A 130 -27.72 -5.89 23.96
N GLU A 131 -28.15 -7.10 23.67
CA GLU A 131 -29.45 -7.60 24.09
C GLU A 131 -29.50 -7.69 25.62
N ASN A 132 -30.61 -7.29 26.21
CA ASN A 132 -30.82 -7.28 27.70
C ASN A 132 -29.72 -6.50 28.46
N TRP A 133 -29.24 -5.38 27.90
CA TRP A 133 -28.24 -4.53 28.55
C TRP A 133 -28.75 -4.01 29.91
N ASP A 134 -27.90 -4.10 30.93
CA ASP A 134 -28.14 -3.54 32.26
C ASP A 134 -27.33 -2.24 32.42
N GLU A 135 -27.99 -1.14 32.76
CA GLU A 135 -27.37 0.17 33.03
C GLU A 135 -26.37 0.16 34.17
N ASN A 136 -26.50 -0.80 35.13
CA ASN A 136 -25.60 -0.97 36.25
C ASN A 136 -24.39 -1.87 35.94
N SER A 137 -24.31 -2.45 34.72
CA SER A 137 -23.21 -3.34 34.31
C SER A 137 -21.86 -2.67 34.23
N GLY A 138 -21.82 -1.33 34.13
CA GLY A 138 -20.60 -0.59 33.81
C GLY A 138 -20.12 -0.78 32.37
N GLU A 139 -20.96 -1.33 31.51
CA GLU A 139 -20.68 -1.54 30.09
C GLU A 139 -21.58 -0.65 29.20
N LEU A 140 -21.17 -0.42 27.94
CA LEU A 140 -21.97 0.30 26.96
C LEU A 140 -23.09 -0.59 26.38
N PHE A 141 -24.22 0.00 26.05
CA PHE A 141 -25.34 -0.69 25.41
C PHE A 141 -25.08 -1.04 23.93
N PHE A 142 -23.94 -0.66 23.39
CA PHE A 142 -23.51 -0.91 22.01
C PHE A 142 -22.09 -1.43 21.94
N ARG A 143 -21.77 -2.14 20.86
CA ARG A 143 -20.44 -2.68 20.61
C ARG A 143 -19.67 -1.80 19.65
N THR A 144 -18.40 -1.60 19.93
CA THR A 144 -17.44 -0.84 19.11
C THR A 144 -16.20 -1.70 18.92
N ARG A 145 -15.57 -1.58 17.78
CA ARG A 145 -14.16 -1.99 17.59
C ARG A 145 -13.38 -0.81 17.02
N SER A 146 -12.09 -0.79 17.31
CA SER A 146 -11.18 0.22 16.77
C SER A 146 -10.04 -0.44 16.01
N LEU A 147 -9.69 0.09 14.85
CA LEU A 147 -8.61 -0.38 14.02
C LEU A 147 -7.65 0.77 13.73
N SER A 148 -6.35 0.50 13.82
CA SER A 148 -5.33 1.53 13.60
C SER A 148 -5.37 2.10 12.18
N ILE A 149 -5.00 3.38 12.06
CA ILE A 149 -4.78 4.05 10.78
C ILE A 149 -3.30 4.39 10.66
N THR A 150 -2.71 4.13 9.50
CA THR A 150 -1.32 4.46 9.20
C THR A 150 -1.24 5.33 7.95
N VAL A 151 -0.61 6.49 8.07
CA VAL A 151 -0.20 7.33 6.95
C VAL A 151 1.31 7.28 6.89
N GLU A 152 1.84 6.68 5.83
CA GLU A 152 3.29 6.53 5.65
C GLU A 152 3.95 7.86 5.24
N ASP A 153 5.27 7.84 5.04
CA ASP A 153 6.07 9.04 4.76
C ASP A 153 5.69 9.71 3.43
N ASN A 154 5.89 11.03 3.34
CA ASN A 154 5.73 11.83 2.13
C ASN A 154 4.30 11.84 1.55
N VAL A 155 3.28 11.53 2.33
CA VAL A 155 1.88 11.54 1.91
C VAL A 155 1.31 12.95 1.96
N TRP A 156 0.48 13.27 0.98
CA TRP A 156 -0.36 14.47 1.00
C TRP A 156 -1.85 14.09 1.01
N ILE A 157 -2.59 14.60 2.01
CA ILE A 157 -4.04 14.40 2.13
C ILE A 157 -4.73 15.73 1.89
N GLY A 158 -5.53 15.79 0.83
CA GLY A 158 -6.34 16.96 0.44
C GLY A 158 -7.48 17.24 1.42
N GLY A 159 -7.86 18.52 1.51
CA GLY A 159 -8.82 19.01 2.49
C GLY A 159 -10.20 18.36 2.42
N GLY A 160 -10.84 18.21 3.57
CA GLY A 160 -12.15 17.60 3.71
C GLY A 160 -12.19 16.09 3.44
N SER A 161 -11.04 15.43 3.35
CA SER A 161 -11.00 13.97 3.18
C SER A 161 -11.30 13.24 4.49
N ILE A 162 -11.88 12.04 4.39
CA ILE A 162 -12.23 11.18 5.51
C ILE A 162 -11.49 9.85 5.37
N ILE A 163 -10.75 9.46 6.42
CA ILE A 163 -9.99 8.22 6.48
C ILE A 163 -10.64 7.29 7.50
N LEU A 164 -11.07 6.12 7.04
CA LEU A 164 -11.79 5.16 7.87
C LEU A 164 -10.84 4.18 8.59
N ALA A 165 -11.40 3.43 9.53
CA ALA A 165 -10.70 2.47 10.37
C ALA A 165 -9.94 1.39 9.58
N GLY A 166 -8.73 1.05 10.04
CA GLY A 166 -7.92 -0.03 9.47
C GLY A 166 -7.19 0.32 8.17
N ILE A 167 -7.12 1.60 7.80
CA ILE A 167 -6.55 2.07 6.54
C ILE A 167 -5.05 2.33 6.67
N THR A 168 -4.30 1.90 5.65
CA THR A 168 -2.93 2.36 5.40
C THR A 168 -2.89 3.17 4.12
N ILE A 169 -2.31 4.39 4.18
CA ILE A 169 -2.00 5.21 3.01
C ILE A 169 -0.51 5.11 2.75
N GLY A 170 -0.14 4.48 1.64
CA GLY A 170 1.25 4.17 1.30
C GLY A 170 2.08 5.41 0.94
N THR A 171 3.38 5.29 1.18
CA THR A 171 4.41 6.32 1.00
C THR A 171 4.27 7.08 -0.32
N GLY A 172 4.44 8.40 -0.27
CA GLY A 172 4.46 9.27 -1.44
C GLY A 172 3.12 9.41 -2.16
N SER A 173 2.02 8.92 -1.58
CA SER A 173 0.72 8.99 -2.22
C SER A 173 -0.01 10.29 -1.93
N VAL A 174 -0.92 10.64 -2.81
CA VAL A 174 -1.76 11.84 -2.73
C VAL A 174 -3.23 11.42 -2.66
N ILE A 175 -3.93 11.89 -1.64
CA ILE A 175 -5.39 11.79 -1.54
C ILE A 175 -6.00 13.11 -1.97
N GLY A 176 -6.83 13.11 -3.01
CA GLY A 176 -7.51 14.31 -3.48
C GLY A 176 -8.56 14.81 -2.49
N ALA A 177 -8.80 16.12 -2.48
CA ALA A 177 -9.74 16.76 -1.56
C ALA A 177 -11.15 16.15 -1.64
N GLY A 178 -11.85 16.09 -0.49
CA GLY A 178 -13.20 15.53 -0.38
C GLY A 178 -13.30 14.02 -0.57
N SER A 179 -12.20 13.29 -0.54
CA SER A 179 -12.21 11.82 -0.72
C SER A 179 -12.60 11.09 0.55
N ILE A 180 -13.30 9.94 0.39
CA ILE A 180 -13.59 9.01 1.49
C ILE A 180 -12.81 7.73 1.28
N VAL A 181 -11.76 7.54 2.09
CA VAL A 181 -10.84 6.41 1.98
C VAL A 181 -11.38 5.22 2.78
N THR A 182 -11.94 4.26 2.05
CA THR A 182 -12.57 3.05 2.61
C THR A 182 -11.72 1.79 2.46
N LYS A 183 -10.59 1.86 1.75
CA LYS A 183 -9.62 0.78 1.53
C LYS A 183 -8.21 1.37 1.53
N SER A 184 -7.23 0.59 1.94
CA SER A 184 -5.83 1.00 1.91
C SER A 184 -5.38 1.43 0.51
N ILE A 185 -4.54 2.46 0.47
CA ILE A 185 -4.05 3.08 -0.76
C ILE A 185 -2.59 2.67 -0.95
N PRO A 186 -2.22 2.14 -2.13
CA PRO A 186 -0.82 1.78 -2.42
C PRO A 186 0.11 3.01 -2.40
N ALA A 187 1.41 2.76 -2.28
CA ALA A 187 2.42 3.82 -2.36
C ALA A 187 2.49 4.46 -3.76
N ASN A 188 2.98 5.70 -3.81
CA ASN A 188 3.30 6.44 -5.04
C ASN A 188 2.13 6.53 -6.02
N CYS A 189 0.95 6.90 -5.54
CA CYS A 189 -0.22 7.07 -6.40
C CYS A 189 -1.05 8.31 -6.05
N VAL A 190 -1.95 8.68 -6.94
CA VAL A 190 -3.01 9.67 -6.71
C VAL A 190 -4.33 8.90 -6.62
N ALA A 191 -5.04 9.07 -5.51
CA ALA A 191 -6.35 8.48 -5.28
C ALA A 191 -7.38 9.56 -4.93
N VAL A 192 -8.59 9.44 -5.46
CA VAL A 192 -9.65 10.45 -5.30
C VAL A 192 -11.04 9.83 -5.23
N GLY A 193 -11.98 10.55 -4.69
CA GLY A 193 -13.42 10.28 -4.80
C GLY A 193 -14.05 9.60 -3.60
N ASN A 194 -15.33 9.30 -3.71
CA ASN A 194 -16.16 8.58 -2.73
C ASN A 194 -16.88 7.41 -3.41
N PRO A 195 -16.50 6.14 -3.16
CA PRO A 195 -15.30 5.75 -2.40
C PRO A 195 -13.99 6.11 -3.13
N CYS A 196 -12.94 6.40 -2.37
CA CYS A 196 -11.62 6.77 -2.90
C CYS A 196 -11.00 5.64 -3.71
N LYS A 197 -10.54 5.95 -4.93
CA LYS A 197 -9.91 4.99 -5.86
C LYS A 197 -8.65 5.59 -6.46
N VAL A 198 -7.65 4.74 -6.67
CA VAL A 198 -6.43 5.12 -7.41
C VAL A 198 -6.80 5.49 -8.85
N ILE A 199 -6.45 6.69 -9.27
CA ILE A 199 -6.65 7.19 -10.64
C ILE A 199 -5.39 7.19 -11.47
N ARG A 200 -4.22 7.25 -10.83
CA ARG A 200 -2.91 7.12 -11.48
C ARG A 200 -1.82 6.78 -10.47
N TYR A 201 -0.75 6.15 -10.94
CA TYR A 201 0.50 6.03 -10.19
C TYR A 201 1.46 7.16 -10.55
N LEU A 202 2.21 7.65 -9.58
CA LEU A 202 3.26 8.62 -9.78
C LEU A 202 4.46 7.94 -10.45
N LYS A 203 5.15 8.66 -11.33
CA LYS A 203 6.39 8.15 -11.92
C LYS A 203 7.42 7.99 -10.80
N THR A 204 7.92 6.79 -10.67
CA THR A 204 9.11 6.48 -9.87
C THR A 204 10.24 6.18 -10.85
N ASP A 205 11.41 6.77 -10.63
CA ASP A 205 12.59 6.42 -11.40
C ASP A 205 13.14 5.10 -10.87
N TYR A 206 12.90 4.04 -11.63
CA TYR A 206 13.49 2.74 -11.34
C TYR A 206 14.90 2.68 -11.90
N LYS A 207 15.84 2.11 -11.15
CA LYS A 207 17.19 1.88 -11.64
C LYS A 207 17.16 0.74 -12.66
N ILE A 208 17.41 1.06 -13.92
CA ILE A 208 17.49 0.05 -15.00
C ILE A 208 18.95 -0.40 -15.14
N ARG A 209 19.19 -1.70 -15.12
CA ARG A 209 20.50 -2.30 -15.40
C ARG A 209 20.38 -3.65 -16.12
N THR A 210 21.46 -4.05 -16.76
CA THR A 210 21.58 -5.42 -17.29
C THR A 210 21.55 -6.44 -16.16
N LEU A 211 20.89 -7.57 -16.38
CA LEU A 211 20.82 -8.70 -15.48
C LEU A 211 21.90 -9.72 -15.80
N ASP A 212 22.39 -10.40 -14.80
CA ASP A 212 23.35 -11.50 -14.88
C ASP A 212 22.88 -12.73 -14.09
N GLU A 213 23.68 -13.78 -14.01
CA GLU A 213 23.34 -15.03 -13.34
C GLU A 213 22.99 -14.85 -11.84
N LYS A 214 23.52 -13.80 -11.18
CA LYS A 214 23.23 -13.52 -9.77
C LYS A 214 21.79 -13.05 -9.55
N ASP A 215 21.16 -12.55 -10.60
CA ASP A 215 19.79 -12.07 -10.56
C ASP A 215 18.75 -13.19 -10.78
N ILE A 216 19.19 -14.39 -11.21
CA ILE A 216 18.29 -15.53 -11.51
C ILE A 216 17.28 -15.79 -10.38
N PRO A 217 17.65 -15.83 -9.10
CA PRO A 217 16.67 -16.05 -8.04
C PRO A 217 15.53 -15.02 -8.06
N GLN A 218 15.84 -13.73 -8.16
CA GLN A 218 14.83 -12.68 -8.22
C GLN A 218 14.01 -12.74 -9.53
N MET A 219 14.62 -13.11 -10.64
CA MET A 219 13.93 -13.28 -11.93
C MET A 219 12.91 -14.42 -11.86
N LYS A 220 13.27 -15.56 -11.26
CA LYS A 220 12.38 -16.72 -11.04
C LYS A 220 11.18 -16.33 -10.20
N ASP A 221 11.41 -15.68 -9.06
CA ASP A 221 10.36 -15.26 -8.14
C ASP A 221 9.41 -14.27 -8.81
N LEU A 222 9.94 -13.25 -9.48
CA LEU A 222 9.14 -12.26 -10.19
C LEU A 222 8.30 -12.91 -11.30
N PHE A 223 8.91 -13.75 -12.13
CA PHE A 223 8.23 -14.50 -13.19
C PHE A 223 7.06 -15.30 -12.62
N ARG A 224 7.35 -16.16 -11.65
CA ARG A 224 6.35 -17.01 -11.00
C ARG A 224 5.21 -16.21 -10.39
N MET A 225 5.53 -15.16 -9.62
CA MET A 225 4.51 -14.32 -8.99
C MET A 225 3.66 -13.55 -10.01
N THR A 226 4.26 -13.13 -11.11
CA THR A 226 3.52 -12.43 -12.17
C THR A 226 2.57 -13.40 -12.88
N VAL A 227 3.04 -14.55 -13.30
CA VAL A 227 2.20 -15.55 -13.98
C VAL A 227 1.03 -15.98 -13.09
N LEU A 228 1.29 -16.35 -11.83
CA LEU A 228 0.26 -16.85 -10.91
C LEU A 228 -0.77 -15.78 -10.47
N ASN A 229 -0.46 -14.49 -10.52
CA ASN A 229 -1.34 -13.46 -9.98
C ASN A 229 -1.84 -12.44 -11.02
N VAL A 230 -1.06 -12.16 -12.05
CA VAL A 230 -1.42 -11.16 -13.07
C VAL A 230 -2.02 -11.85 -14.29
N ASN A 231 -1.32 -12.85 -14.84
CA ASN A 231 -1.79 -13.58 -16.00
C ASN A 231 -3.00 -14.49 -15.70
N ALA A 232 -3.16 -14.96 -14.46
CA ALA A 232 -4.32 -15.75 -14.03
C ALA A 232 -5.70 -15.09 -14.26
N ARG A 233 -5.74 -13.83 -14.65
CA ARG A 233 -6.98 -13.13 -15.03
C ARG A 233 -7.51 -13.51 -16.39
N ASP A 234 -6.62 -13.94 -17.28
CA ASP A 234 -6.89 -14.12 -18.71
C ASP A 234 -6.65 -15.56 -19.19
N TYR A 235 -6.18 -16.44 -18.32
CA TYR A 235 -5.84 -17.83 -18.59
C TYR A 235 -6.44 -18.76 -17.54
N THR A 236 -6.65 -20.02 -17.88
CA THR A 236 -7.16 -21.05 -16.96
C THR A 236 -6.13 -21.38 -15.87
N GLU A 237 -6.58 -21.95 -14.76
CA GLU A 237 -5.70 -22.32 -13.64
C GLU A 237 -4.65 -23.36 -14.06
N GLU A 238 -5.00 -24.29 -14.96
CA GLU A 238 -4.09 -25.31 -15.49
C GLU A 238 -3.00 -24.68 -16.36
N GLU A 239 -3.39 -23.81 -17.30
CA GLU A 239 -2.45 -23.06 -18.15
C GLU A 239 -1.48 -22.21 -17.33
N VAL A 240 -1.97 -21.53 -16.31
CA VAL A 240 -1.15 -20.67 -15.43
C VAL A 240 -0.17 -21.48 -14.61
N LYS A 241 -0.57 -22.66 -14.08
CA LYS A 241 0.32 -23.55 -13.33
C LYS A 241 1.42 -24.12 -14.22
N ASP A 242 1.06 -24.58 -15.42
CA ASP A 242 2.03 -25.10 -16.37
C ASP A 242 3.03 -24.02 -16.80
N TRP A 243 2.53 -22.83 -17.13
CA TRP A 243 3.38 -21.67 -17.47
C TRP A 243 4.32 -21.29 -16.32
N ALA A 244 3.83 -21.19 -15.08
CA ALA A 244 4.65 -20.86 -13.92
C ALA A 244 5.78 -21.88 -13.70
N SER A 245 5.52 -23.18 -13.97
CA SER A 245 6.52 -24.24 -13.84
C SER A 245 7.69 -24.10 -14.81
N CYS A 246 7.49 -23.42 -15.94
CA CYS A 246 8.57 -23.15 -16.91
C CYS A 246 9.71 -22.31 -16.32
N GLY A 247 9.44 -21.54 -15.27
CA GLY A 247 10.43 -20.72 -14.57
C GLY A 247 11.27 -21.46 -13.53
N ASP A 248 11.00 -22.74 -13.24
CA ASP A 248 11.64 -23.46 -12.13
C ASP A 248 13.09 -23.90 -12.45
N SER A 249 13.42 -24.11 -13.73
CA SER A 249 14.74 -24.58 -14.16
C SER A 249 15.80 -23.47 -14.18
N GLU A 250 16.80 -23.55 -13.31
CA GLU A 250 17.93 -22.61 -13.30
C GLU A 250 18.82 -22.75 -14.54
N ILE A 251 18.98 -23.96 -15.06
CA ILE A 251 19.75 -24.23 -16.30
C ILE A 251 19.14 -23.45 -17.45
N ARG A 252 17.82 -23.49 -17.59
CA ARG A 252 17.10 -22.76 -18.63
C ARG A 252 17.29 -21.24 -18.50
N TRP A 253 17.30 -20.69 -17.30
CA TRP A 253 17.56 -19.25 -17.10
C TRP A 253 18.98 -18.85 -17.56
N ARG A 254 19.98 -19.70 -17.32
CA ARG A 254 21.35 -19.46 -17.82
C ARG A 254 21.43 -19.48 -19.34
N GLU A 255 20.76 -20.44 -19.99
CA GLU A 255 20.66 -20.52 -21.45
C GLU A 255 19.98 -19.27 -22.02
N LEU A 256 18.90 -18.81 -21.41
CA LEU A 256 18.20 -17.60 -21.81
C LEU A 256 19.06 -16.34 -21.66
N LEU A 257 19.79 -16.21 -20.57
CA LEU A 257 20.73 -15.11 -20.35
C LEU A 257 21.89 -15.14 -21.36
N ALA A 258 22.35 -16.32 -21.76
CA ALA A 258 23.38 -16.47 -22.79
C ALA A 258 22.90 -16.05 -24.19
N GLY A 259 21.64 -16.33 -24.53
CA GLY A 259 21.06 -16.03 -25.85
C GLY A 259 20.44 -14.65 -25.98
N ASN A 260 20.10 -13.98 -24.85
CA ASN A 260 19.40 -12.73 -24.84
C ASN A 260 20.06 -11.71 -23.89
N ARG A 261 19.92 -10.43 -24.22
CA ARG A 261 20.27 -9.36 -23.28
C ARG A 261 19.07 -9.06 -22.39
N TYR A 262 19.21 -9.35 -21.11
CA TYR A 262 18.20 -9.07 -20.08
C TYR A 262 18.47 -7.72 -19.40
N VAL A 263 17.41 -6.98 -19.16
CA VAL A 263 17.42 -5.72 -18.40
C VAL A 263 16.37 -5.79 -17.31
N GLY A 264 16.72 -5.31 -16.12
CA GLY A 264 15.86 -5.30 -14.96
C GLY A 264 15.64 -3.91 -14.40
N ALA A 265 14.44 -3.65 -13.92
CA ALA A 265 14.05 -2.47 -13.18
C ALA A 265 14.09 -2.78 -11.68
N PHE A 266 14.82 -1.99 -10.91
CA PHE A 266 15.01 -2.14 -9.47
C PHE A 266 14.41 -0.96 -8.72
N ASN A 267 13.76 -1.25 -7.59
CA ASN A 267 13.30 -0.21 -6.66
C ASN A 267 14.45 0.32 -5.78
N GLU A 268 14.15 1.26 -4.90
CA GLU A 268 15.12 1.88 -3.97
C GLU A 268 15.78 0.87 -3.01
N CYS A 269 15.08 -0.22 -2.68
CA CYS A 269 15.60 -1.31 -1.86
C CYS A 269 16.40 -2.35 -2.66
N ASN A 270 16.72 -2.07 -3.93
CA ASN A 270 17.42 -2.97 -4.85
C ASN A 270 16.69 -4.32 -5.08
N VAL A 271 15.36 -4.29 -5.02
CA VAL A 271 14.50 -5.43 -5.36
C VAL A 271 14.12 -5.33 -6.82
N LEU A 272 14.24 -6.45 -7.56
CA LEU A 272 13.81 -6.55 -8.96
C LEU A 272 12.29 -6.49 -9.05
N VAL A 273 11.75 -5.44 -9.69
CA VAL A 273 10.31 -5.19 -9.83
C VAL A 273 9.77 -5.34 -11.26
N GLY A 274 10.65 -5.56 -12.20
CA GLY A 274 10.32 -5.89 -13.60
C GLY A 274 11.57 -6.23 -14.39
N PHE A 275 11.42 -7.04 -15.41
CA PHE A 275 12.50 -7.31 -16.37
C PHE A 275 11.98 -7.49 -17.79
N SER A 276 12.86 -7.29 -18.75
CA SER A 276 12.62 -7.57 -20.17
C SER A 276 13.88 -8.11 -20.80
N SER A 277 13.73 -8.76 -21.95
CA SER A 277 14.87 -9.28 -22.69
C SER A 277 14.66 -9.24 -24.20
N MET A 278 15.76 -9.13 -24.93
CA MET A 278 15.77 -9.15 -26.39
C MET A 278 17.02 -9.86 -26.90
N ASN A 279 16.88 -10.62 -27.99
CA ASN A 279 17.99 -11.22 -28.70
C ASN A 279 18.62 -10.24 -29.74
N LYS A 280 19.71 -10.66 -30.40
CA LYS A 280 20.40 -9.82 -31.39
C LYS A 280 19.59 -9.60 -32.67
N ASP A 281 18.61 -10.46 -32.96
CA ASP A 281 17.76 -10.34 -34.16
C ASP A 281 16.57 -9.40 -33.95
N GLY A 282 16.42 -8.83 -32.74
CA GLY A 282 15.34 -7.90 -32.40
C GLY A 282 14.08 -8.59 -31.90
N TYR A 283 14.16 -9.84 -31.49
CA TYR A 283 13.03 -10.52 -30.88
C TYR A 283 12.99 -10.23 -29.36
N LEU A 284 11.94 -9.52 -28.91
CA LEU A 284 11.64 -9.30 -27.51
C LEU A 284 11.09 -10.60 -26.93
N ASN A 285 11.92 -11.30 -26.17
CA ASN A 285 11.64 -12.62 -25.66
C ASN A 285 10.78 -12.62 -24.39
N SER A 286 10.94 -11.63 -23.52
CA SER A 286 10.18 -11.55 -22.27
C SER A 286 10.01 -10.11 -21.78
N MET A 287 8.87 -9.85 -21.14
CA MET A 287 8.61 -8.62 -20.39
C MET A 287 7.65 -8.94 -19.22
N PHE A 288 8.15 -8.82 -18.01
CA PHE A 288 7.39 -9.09 -16.79
C PHE A 288 7.52 -7.95 -15.80
N VAL A 289 6.41 -7.62 -15.14
CA VAL A 289 6.36 -6.62 -14.06
C VAL A 289 5.67 -7.26 -12.86
N HIS A 290 6.31 -7.11 -11.69
CA HIS A 290 5.82 -7.67 -10.44
C HIS A 290 4.37 -7.25 -10.15
N LYS A 291 3.55 -8.16 -9.60
CA LYS A 291 2.12 -7.97 -9.36
C LYS A 291 1.76 -6.70 -8.57
N ASP A 292 2.58 -6.32 -7.60
CA ASP A 292 2.36 -5.15 -6.74
C ASP A 292 2.94 -3.85 -7.34
N PHE A 293 3.59 -3.93 -8.51
CA PHE A 293 4.21 -2.81 -9.21
C PHE A 293 3.60 -2.55 -10.60
N GLN A 294 2.44 -3.14 -10.88
CA GLN A 294 1.70 -2.91 -12.12
C GLN A 294 1.27 -1.43 -12.25
N HIS A 295 1.12 -0.96 -13.47
CA HIS A 295 0.66 0.40 -13.81
C HIS A 295 1.53 1.57 -13.32
N ARG A 296 2.76 1.33 -12.85
CA ARG A 296 3.72 2.34 -12.37
C ARG A 296 4.71 2.80 -13.44
N GLY A 297 4.48 2.46 -14.71
CA GLY A 297 5.34 2.87 -15.83
C GLY A 297 6.58 1.99 -16.06
N ILE A 298 6.82 0.94 -15.27
CA ILE A 298 7.97 0.03 -15.37
C ILE A 298 8.08 -0.60 -16.75
N ALA A 299 6.98 -1.18 -17.27
CA ALA A 299 6.97 -1.77 -18.61
C ALA A 299 7.37 -0.76 -19.69
N THR A 300 6.98 0.52 -19.54
CA THR A 300 7.38 1.60 -20.46
C THR A 300 8.87 1.89 -20.39
N GLN A 301 9.45 1.94 -19.18
CA GLN A 301 10.89 2.18 -19.00
C GLN A 301 11.70 0.99 -19.54
N LEU A 302 11.26 -0.25 -19.25
CA LEU A 302 11.89 -1.46 -19.81
C LEU A 302 11.82 -1.49 -21.34
N LEU A 303 10.66 -1.14 -21.94
CA LEU A 303 10.51 -1.10 -23.39
C LEU A 303 11.45 -0.05 -24.01
N SER A 304 11.56 1.14 -23.42
CA SER A 304 12.49 2.16 -23.91
C SER A 304 13.95 1.70 -23.85
N GLU A 305 14.32 0.92 -22.82
CA GLU A 305 15.66 0.35 -22.74
C GLU A 305 15.88 -0.76 -23.79
N VAL A 306 14.86 -1.60 -24.06
CA VAL A 306 14.89 -2.59 -25.15
C VAL A 306 15.02 -1.90 -26.51
N GLU A 307 14.28 -0.81 -26.76
CA GLU A 307 14.40 0.00 -27.98
C GLU A 307 15.83 0.58 -28.15
N ARG A 308 16.43 1.05 -27.05
CA ARG A 308 17.82 1.52 -27.04
C ARG A 308 18.81 0.40 -27.40
N ILE A 309 18.60 -0.82 -26.87
CA ILE A 309 19.41 -2.00 -27.18
C ILE A 309 19.23 -2.40 -28.65
N ALA A 310 18.00 -2.37 -29.18
CA ALA A 310 17.72 -2.64 -30.58
C ALA A 310 18.52 -1.69 -31.52
N GLY A 311 18.55 -0.42 -31.16
CA GLY A 311 19.39 0.57 -31.88
C GLY A 311 20.89 0.23 -31.87
N GLN A 312 21.41 -0.30 -30.76
CA GLN A 312 22.80 -0.76 -30.65
C GLN A 312 23.09 -1.99 -31.52
N TYR A 313 22.10 -2.87 -31.71
CA TYR A 313 22.23 -4.04 -32.60
C TYR A 313 21.96 -3.71 -34.08
N GLY A 314 21.56 -2.47 -34.40
CA GLY A 314 21.21 -2.07 -35.75
C GLY A 314 19.88 -2.67 -36.24
N VAL A 315 19.05 -3.13 -35.32
CA VAL A 315 17.75 -3.74 -35.62
C VAL A 315 16.74 -2.65 -35.97
N ARG A 316 16.04 -2.82 -37.11
CA ARG A 316 15.02 -1.85 -37.58
C ARG A 316 13.64 -2.06 -36.96
N TYR A 317 13.32 -3.29 -36.59
CA TYR A 317 12.00 -3.68 -36.05
C TYR A 317 12.18 -4.61 -34.89
N ILE A 318 11.44 -4.34 -33.80
CA ILE A 318 11.30 -5.25 -32.68
C ILE A 318 10.08 -6.13 -32.94
N THR A 319 10.25 -7.44 -32.85
CA THR A 319 9.18 -8.42 -32.95
C THR A 319 8.94 -9.07 -31.58
N CYS A 320 7.70 -9.40 -31.26
CA CYS A 320 7.34 -10.13 -30.04
C CYS A 320 6.05 -10.91 -30.27
N GLU A 321 5.88 -11.95 -29.50
CA GLU A 321 4.58 -12.57 -29.27
C GLU A 321 4.04 -12.02 -27.95
N VAL A 322 2.74 -11.77 -27.87
CA VAL A 322 2.16 -11.04 -26.74
C VAL A 322 1.06 -11.86 -26.08
N SER A 323 1.15 -12.02 -24.73
CA SER A 323 0.09 -12.63 -23.96
C SER A 323 -1.20 -11.82 -24.00
N LEU A 324 -2.34 -12.46 -23.74
CA LEU A 324 -3.64 -11.77 -23.63
C LEU A 324 -3.57 -10.61 -22.64
N THR A 325 -2.90 -10.83 -21.51
CA THR A 325 -2.74 -9.83 -20.44
C THR A 325 -1.94 -8.59 -20.87
N ALA A 326 -0.88 -8.76 -21.67
CA ALA A 326 0.00 -7.69 -22.10
C ALA A 326 -0.49 -6.95 -23.37
N ARG A 327 -1.46 -7.51 -24.08
CA ARG A 327 -1.97 -7.02 -25.37
C ARG A 327 -2.28 -5.52 -25.36
N THR A 328 -3.07 -5.08 -24.40
CA THR A 328 -3.49 -3.67 -24.30
C THR A 328 -2.31 -2.71 -24.10
N PHE A 329 -1.24 -3.13 -23.43
CA PHE A 329 -0.03 -2.33 -23.27
C PHE A 329 0.68 -2.12 -24.61
N PHE A 330 0.90 -3.19 -25.38
CA PHE A 330 1.60 -3.12 -26.66
C PHE A 330 0.78 -2.40 -27.73
N GLU A 331 -0.54 -2.59 -27.81
CA GLU A 331 -1.43 -1.84 -28.71
C GLU A 331 -1.38 -0.31 -28.45
N LYS A 332 -1.40 0.12 -27.17
CA LYS A 332 -1.24 1.54 -26.81
C LYS A 332 0.12 2.13 -27.22
N LYS A 333 1.15 1.31 -27.35
CA LYS A 333 2.49 1.72 -27.82
C LYS A 333 2.61 1.71 -29.35
N ARG A 334 1.50 1.53 -30.07
CA ARG A 334 1.44 1.46 -31.54
C ARG A 334 2.25 0.32 -32.15
N ILE A 335 2.52 -0.73 -31.38
CA ILE A 335 3.11 -1.96 -31.87
C ILE A 335 2.01 -2.70 -32.64
N ARG A 336 2.17 -2.82 -33.97
CA ARG A 336 1.17 -3.43 -34.86
C ARG A 336 1.48 -4.91 -35.02
N ASN A 337 0.42 -5.74 -35.24
CA ASN A 337 0.52 -7.19 -35.52
C ASN A 337 1.03 -8.06 -34.37
N CYS A 338 0.49 -7.87 -33.14
CA CYS A 338 0.66 -8.86 -32.11
C CYS A 338 -0.22 -10.09 -32.42
N GLN A 339 0.37 -11.26 -32.57
CA GLN A 339 -0.39 -12.50 -32.58
C GLN A 339 -0.72 -12.91 -31.15
N ASN A 340 -1.95 -13.37 -30.90
CA ASN A 340 -2.32 -13.90 -29.58
C ASN A 340 -1.65 -15.28 -29.42
N THR A 341 -0.85 -15.44 -28.38
CA THR A 341 -0.33 -16.74 -28.02
C THR A 341 -1.20 -17.39 -26.95
N LYS A 342 -1.45 -18.68 -27.08
CA LYS A 342 -1.95 -19.50 -25.99
C LYS A 342 -0.83 -19.63 -24.94
N ALA A 343 -1.21 -19.84 -23.68
CA ALA A 343 -0.24 -20.16 -22.65
C ALA A 343 0.60 -21.39 -23.12
N PRO A 344 1.92 -21.37 -22.92
CA PRO A 344 2.76 -22.46 -23.38
C PRO A 344 2.55 -23.67 -22.51
N GLY A 345 1.92 -24.68 -23.06
CA GLY A 345 1.83 -25.99 -22.43
C GLY A 345 3.08 -26.84 -22.67
N LYS A 346 3.32 -27.82 -21.81
CA LYS A 346 4.41 -28.83 -21.95
C LYS A 346 4.36 -29.61 -23.26
N GLN A 347 3.26 -29.59 -23.99
CA GLN A 347 3.05 -30.31 -25.23
C GLN A 347 3.53 -29.58 -26.50
N ILE A 348 3.90 -28.31 -26.41
CA ILE A 348 4.50 -27.60 -27.54
C ILE A 348 5.99 -27.56 -27.26
N GLY A 349 6.68 -28.56 -27.82
CA GLY A 349 8.12 -28.63 -27.73
C GLY A 349 8.79 -27.34 -28.16
N THR A 350 9.90 -27.07 -27.51
CA THR A 350 10.94 -26.12 -27.82
C THR A 350 10.74 -24.64 -27.39
N ASP A 351 11.60 -24.26 -26.50
CA ASP A 351 12.39 -22.99 -26.46
C ASP A 351 11.67 -21.65 -26.35
N GLN A 352 10.40 -21.58 -26.07
CA GLN A 352 9.76 -20.28 -25.88
C GLN A 352 9.33 -20.10 -24.44
N PHE A 353 10.11 -19.28 -23.67
CA PHE A 353 9.50 -18.47 -22.65
C PHE A 353 8.59 -17.53 -23.39
N CYS A 354 7.34 -17.84 -23.35
CA CYS A 354 6.38 -16.99 -24.01
C CYS A 354 6.27 -15.70 -23.25
N ASN A 355 6.61 -14.72 -23.75
CA ASN A 355 5.99 -13.72 -24.52
C ASN A 355 4.97 -12.95 -23.72
N ALA A 356 5.42 -11.96 -23.06
CA ALA A 356 4.58 -11.03 -22.35
C ALA A 356 4.24 -9.81 -23.17
#